data_f0bc94d986e975c7400eca2a1e1bd79e
#
_entry.id   f0bc94d986e975c7400eca2a1e1bd79e
#
_cell.length_a   1.000
_cell.length_b   1.000
_cell.length_c   1.000
_cell.angle_alpha   90.00
_cell.angle_beta   90.00
_cell.angle_gamma   90.00
#
_symmetry.space_group_name_H-M   'P 1'
#
loop_
_entity.id
_entity.type
_entity.pdbx_description
1 polymer ?
#
loop_
_entity_poly.entity_id
_entity_poly.type
_entity_poly.pdbx_seq_one_letter_code
_entity_poly.pdbx_strand_id
1 'polypeptide(L)'
;MTNSKTLIISLITFTLVSYTFLKNSFAENEPSNFSSYDFIGKVKVVDGDTIKSGKIKIRLHGIDAPEAKQTCKNHDDIKYSCGYRSTVFLKSLINKNQIKCTIKDKDRYGRLIAVCFSGEININATMVREGWAIAYRYYSKDYVNEEEIAKAKKKGIWQGSFVEPYIWRKNN
;
A
#
# COMPACT_ATOMS: atom_id res chain seq x y z
N MET A 1 1.74 -80.95 16.01
CA MET A 1 0.69 -79.89 16.25
C MET A 1 1.41 -78.56 16.50
N THR A 2 1.68 -77.82 15.46
CA THR A 2 2.44 -76.58 15.51
C THR A 2 1.47 -75.41 15.72
N ASN A 3 1.75 -74.58 16.71
CA ASN A 3 0.90 -73.54 17.25
C ASN A 3 0.59 -72.45 16.23
N SER A 4 -0.63 -72.44 15.72
CA SER A 4 -1.16 -71.45 14.80
C SER A 4 -1.33 -70.03 15.44
N LYS A 5 -1.12 -69.88 16.74
CA LYS A 5 -1.32 -68.58 17.44
C LYS A 5 -0.12 -67.62 17.37
N THR A 6 1.09 -68.14 17.12
CA THR A 6 2.31 -67.32 17.10
C THR A 6 2.48 -66.55 15.77
N LEU A 7 1.89 -67.04 14.67
CA LEU A 7 2.02 -66.41 13.35
C LEU A 7 1.13 -65.19 13.17
N ILE A 8 -0.02 -65.14 13.89
CA ILE A 8 -0.99 -64.02 13.77
C ILE A 8 -0.51 -62.76 14.51
N ILE A 9 0.21 -62.95 15.64
CA ILE A 9 0.72 -61.79 16.41
C ILE A 9 1.85 -61.06 15.66
N SER A 10 2.68 -61.79 14.90
CA SER A 10 3.79 -61.20 14.12
C SER A 10 3.30 -60.38 12.93
N LEU A 11 2.18 -60.74 12.31
CA LEU A 11 1.62 -59.95 11.17
C LEU A 11 0.92 -58.66 11.62
N ILE A 12 0.31 -58.65 12.82
CA ILE A 12 -0.41 -57.49 13.33
C ILE A 12 0.57 -56.39 13.80
N THR A 13 1.72 -56.80 14.36
CA THR A 13 2.75 -55.82 14.81
C THR A 13 3.45 -55.14 13.60
N PHE A 14 3.63 -55.84 12.47
CA PHE A 14 4.28 -55.27 11.30
C PHE A 14 3.40 -54.27 10.58
N THR A 15 2.09 -54.46 10.56
CA THR A 15 1.15 -53.54 9.94
C THR A 15 0.91 -52.27 10.75
N LEU A 16 0.98 -52.32 12.09
CA LEU A 16 0.86 -51.19 12.98
C LEU A 16 2.08 -50.23 12.90
N VAL A 17 3.29 -50.80 12.78
CA VAL A 17 4.51 -49.99 12.67
C VAL A 17 4.56 -49.26 11.32
N SER A 18 4.11 -49.88 10.22
CA SER A 18 4.04 -49.21 8.90
C SER A 18 3.01 -48.08 8.82
N TYR A 19 1.91 -48.19 9.60
CA TYR A 19 0.86 -47.17 9.64
C TYR A 19 1.25 -45.94 10.45
N THR A 20 2.14 -46.05 11.43
CA THR A 20 2.66 -44.92 12.22
C THR A 20 3.74 -44.13 11.43
N PHE A 21 4.51 -44.81 10.57
CA PHE A 21 5.54 -44.13 9.75
C PHE A 21 4.94 -43.31 8.59
N LEU A 22 3.75 -43.63 8.09
CA LEU A 22 3.09 -42.90 7.01
C LEU A 22 2.36 -41.63 7.48
N LYS A 23 2.14 -41.44 8.77
CA LYS A 23 1.50 -40.23 9.30
C LYS A 23 2.43 -39.04 9.53
N ASN A 24 3.75 -39.25 9.50
CA ASN A 24 4.72 -38.18 9.79
C ASN A 24 5.38 -37.55 8.55
N SER A 25 4.90 -37.85 7.31
CA SER A 25 5.51 -37.31 6.10
C SER A 25 4.68 -36.23 5.39
N PHE A 26 3.56 -35.83 5.95
CA PHE A 26 2.82 -34.64 5.50
C PHE A 26 2.85 -33.56 6.57
N ALA A 27 4.06 -33.09 6.91
CA ALA A 27 4.19 -31.72 7.34
C ALA A 27 4.04 -30.91 6.05
N GLU A 28 2.80 -30.55 5.74
CA GLU A 28 2.52 -29.50 4.78
C GLU A 28 3.34 -28.28 5.23
N ASN A 29 4.35 -27.94 4.43
CA ASN A 29 4.92 -26.60 4.45
C ASN A 29 3.79 -25.66 4.00
N GLU A 30 2.94 -25.25 4.92
CA GLU A 30 2.14 -24.06 4.78
C GLU A 30 3.13 -22.97 4.35
N PRO A 31 2.98 -22.33 3.17
CA PRO A 31 3.80 -21.19 2.84
C PRO A 31 3.51 -20.19 3.95
N SER A 32 4.51 -19.90 4.79
CA SER A 32 4.42 -18.83 5.74
C SER A 32 4.14 -17.56 4.95
N ASN A 33 2.87 -17.18 4.90
CA ASN A 33 2.39 -15.94 4.30
C ASN A 33 2.88 -14.81 5.21
N PHE A 34 4.20 -14.66 5.28
CA PHE A 34 4.85 -13.56 5.98
C PHE A 34 4.50 -12.33 5.18
N SER A 35 3.56 -11.56 5.70
CA SER A 35 3.20 -10.26 5.14
C SER A 35 4.49 -9.43 5.09
N SER A 36 4.98 -9.15 3.88
CA SER A 36 6.18 -8.33 3.66
C SER A 36 5.94 -6.83 3.93
N TYR A 37 4.87 -6.50 4.65
CA TYR A 37 4.50 -5.13 4.96
C TYR A 37 4.87 -4.77 6.40
N ASP A 38 5.54 -3.62 6.57
CA ASP A 38 6.00 -3.12 7.87
C ASP A 38 4.86 -2.47 8.69
N PHE A 39 3.78 -2.08 8.04
CA PHE A 39 2.58 -1.53 8.68
C PHE A 39 1.31 -2.11 8.06
N ILE A 40 0.40 -2.58 8.90
CA ILE A 40 -0.95 -3.00 8.51
C ILE A 40 -1.94 -2.40 9.51
N GLY A 41 -2.93 -1.64 9.03
CA GLY A 41 -3.91 -1.06 9.93
C GLY A 41 -4.89 -0.07 9.29
N LYS A 42 -5.84 0.38 10.11
CA LYS A 42 -6.75 1.47 9.74
C LYS A 42 -6.07 2.82 9.92
N VAL A 43 -6.32 3.73 9.00
CA VAL A 43 -5.74 5.06 9.00
C VAL A 43 -6.80 6.14 8.81
N LYS A 44 -6.44 7.38 9.17
CA LYS A 44 -7.16 8.60 8.82
C LYS A 44 -6.32 9.42 7.86
N VAL A 45 -6.92 9.94 6.81
CA VAL A 45 -6.27 10.86 5.87
C VAL A 45 -6.10 12.22 6.53
N VAL A 46 -4.91 12.79 6.42
CA VAL A 46 -4.56 14.14 6.89
C VAL A 46 -4.71 15.13 5.73
N ASP A 47 -4.04 14.85 4.62
CA ASP A 47 -4.04 15.61 3.36
C ASP A 47 -3.84 14.66 2.17
N GLY A 48 -3.49 15.17 0.98
CA GLY A 48 -3.39 14.38 -0.25
C GLY A 48 -2.22 13.39 -0.31
N ASP A 49 -1.25 13.46 0.60
CA ASP A 49 -0.09 12.56 0.62
C ASP A 49 0.31 12.09 2.03
N THR A 50 -0.49 12.42 3.02
CA THR A 50 -0.20 12.06 4.42
C THR A 50 -1.41 11.39 5.08
N ILE A 51 -1.16 10.27 5.72
CA ILE A 51 -2.13 9.49 6.51
C ILE A 51 -1.63 9.30 7.93
N LYS A 52 -2.51 8.95 8.87
CA LYS A 52 -2.13 8.66 10.27
C LYS A 52 -2.90 7.49 10.88
N SER A 53 -2.24 6.75 11.76
CA SER A 53 -2.83 5.76 12.67
C SER A 53 -2.39 6.06 14.10
N GLY A 54 -3.32 6.55 14.92
CA GLY A 54 -2.98 7.05 16.25
C GLY A 54 -1.92 8.17 16.19
N LYS A 55 -0.76 7.94 16.81
CA LYS A 55 0.39 8.86 16.81
C LYS A 55 1.32 8.68 15.59
N ILE A 56 1.21 7.58 14.86
CA ILE A 56 2.04 7.29 13.69
C ILE A 56 1.54 8.12 12.50
N LYS A 57 2.43 8.93 11.92
CA LYS A 57 2.19 9.63 10.66
C LYS A 57 2.98 8.94 9.54
N ILE A 58 2.33 8.72 8.41
CA ILE A 58 2.92 8.10 7.22
C ILE A 58 2.75 9.08 6.06
N ARG A 59 3.87 9.47 5.44
CA ARG A 59 3.89 10.21 4.19
C ARG A 59 4.06 9.23 3.04
N LEU A 60 3.24 9.37 2.03
CA LEU A 60 3.30 8.53 0.84
C LEU A 60 4.60 8.82 0.06
N HIS A 61 5.42 7.77 -0.13
CA HIS A 61 6.71 7.85 -0.81
C HIS A 61 6.58 8.31 -2.26
N GLY A 62 7.52 9.15 -2.71
CA GLY A 62 7.72 9.48 -4.13
C GLY A 62 6.65 10.36 -4.77
N ILE A 63 5.69 10.88 -3.99
CA ILE A 63 4.63 11.76 -4.47
C ILE A 63 4.58 13.08 -3.70
N ASP A 64 4.01 14.12 -4.31
CA ASP A 64 3.76 15.41 -3.67
C ASP A 64 2.36 15.89 -4.09
N ALA A 65 1.44 16.00 -3.14
CA ALA A 65 0.07 16.39 -3.40
C ALA A 65 -0.16 17.88 -3.09
N PRO A 66 -1.13 18.53 -3.75
CA PRO A 66 -1.53 19.88 -3.38
C PRO A 66 -1.88 19.98 -1.90
N GLU A 67 -1.39 21.03 -1.24
CA GLU A 67 -1.65 21.31 0.16
C GLU A 67 -3.15 21.51 0.41
N ALA A 68 -3.64 21.18 1.60
CA ALA A 68 -5.08 21.15 1.92
C ALA A 68 -5.81 22.47 1.55
N LYS A 69 -5.14 23.62 1.68
CA LYS A 69 -5.67 24.95 1.33
C LYS A 69 -5.31 25.40 -0.08
N GLN A 70 -4.54 24.62 -0.85
CA GLN A 70 -4.09 24.99 -2.16
C GLN A 70 -5.24 25.04 -3.15
N THR A 71 -5.23 26.08 -4.00
CA THR A 71 -6.14 26.23 -5.13
C THR A 71 -5.41 26.07 -6.44
N CYS A 72 -6.10 25.50 -7.42
CA CYS A 72 -5.67 25.34 -8.80
C CYS A 72 -6.71 26.00 -9.72
N LYS A 73 -6.41 26.12 -11.02
CA LYS A 73 -7.37 26.56 -12.03
C LYS A 73 -7.69 25.39 -12.97
N ASN A 74 -8.94 25.28 -13.41
CA ASN A 74 -9.34 24.32 -14.43
C ASN A 74 -9.04 24.85 -15.85
N HIS A 75 -9.49 24.16 -16.90
CA HIS A 75 -9.31 24.56 -18.30
C HIS A 75 -10.01 25.89 -18.67
N ASP A 76 -11.03 26.30 -17.92
CA ASP A 76 -11.74 27.57 -18.07
C ASP A 76 -11.15 28.69 -17.20
N ASP A 77 -9.96 28.50 -16.63
CA ASP A 77 -9.29 29.41 -15.69
C ASP A 77 -10.05 29.64 -14.37
N ILE A 78 -11.06 28.79 -14.08
CA ILE A 78 -11.86 28.89 -12.86
C ILE A 78 -11.10 28.24 -11.70
N LYS A 79 -10.94 29.01 -10.61
CA LYS A 79 -10.30 28.52 -9.38
C LYS A 79 -11.13 27.44 -8.69
N TYR A 80 -10.44 26.41 -8.17
CA TYR A 80 -11.03 25.35 -7.34
C TYR A 80 -10.06 24.87 -6.28
N SER A 81 -10.56 24.27 -5.20
CA SER A 81 -9.78 23.74 -4.07
C SER A 81 -9.18 22.38 -4.45
N CYS A 82 -8.04 22.38 -5.16
CA CYS A 82 -7.40 21.14 -5.60
C CYS A 82 -6.82 20.32 -4.42
N GLY A 83 -6.31 20.97 -3.38
CA GLY A 83 -5.84 20.27 -2.19
C GLY A 83 -6.94 19.51 -1.45
N TYR A 84 -8.12 20.13 -1.33
CA TYR A 84 -9.30 19.45 -0.78
C TYR A 84 -9.70 18.24 -1.65
N ARG A 85 -9.74 18.41 -2.99
CA ARG A 85 -10.07 17.29 -3.91
C ARG A 85 -9.06 16.16 -3.84
N SER A 86 -7.76 16.46 -3.78
CA SER A 86 -6.70 15.46 -3.56
C SER A 86 -6.93 14.67 -2.26
N THR A 87 -7.21 15.39 -1.16
CA THR A 87 -7.53 14.76 0.14
C THR A 87 -8.76 13.85 0.06
N VAL A 88 -9.83 14.30 -0.61
CA VAL A 88 -11.06 13.50 -0.80
C VAL A 88 -10.79 12.27 -1.66
N PHE A 89 -9.99 12.41 -2.71
CA PHE A 89 -9.63 11.27 -3.55
C PHE A 89 -8.82 10.22 -2.79
N LEU A 90 -7.81 10.63 -1.99
CA LEU A 90 -7.09 9.70 -1.13
C LEU A 90 -8.03 8.99 -0.13
N LYS A 91 -9.00 9.70 0.44
CA LYS A 91 -10.02 9.09 1.32
C LYS A 91 -10.85 8.03 0.58
N SER A 92 -11.18 8.25 -0.69
CA SER A 92 -11.95 7.28 -1.49
C SER A 92 -11.16 5.99 -1.77
N LEU A 93 -9.84 6.10 -2.00
CA LEU A 93 -8.97 4.93 -2.19
C LEU A 93 -8.87 4.06 -0.94
N ILE A 94 -8.84 4.69 0.24
CA ILE A 94 -8.72 3.99 1.53
C ILE A 94 -10.07 3.41 1.98
N ASN A 95 -11.18 4.13 1.77
CA ASN A 95 -12.58 3.76 2.00
C ASN A 95 -12.81 2.86 3.24
N LYS A 96 -12.30 3.28 4.42
CA LYS A 96 -12.38 2.53 5.70
C LYS A 96 -11.69 1.17 5.69
N ASN A 97 -11.01 0.78 4.62
CA ASN A 97 -10.24 -0.45 4.53
C ASN A 97 -9.00 -0.39 5.43
N GLN A 98 -8.53 -1.56 5.79
CA GLN A 98 -7.19 -1.73 6.31
C GLN A 98 -6.19 -1.51 5.18
N ILE A 99 -5.16 -0.72 5.40
CA ILE A 99 -4.08 -0.53 4.42
C ILE A 99 -2.83 -1.30 4.84
N LYS A 100 -2.02 -1.64 3.87
CA LYS A 100 -0.71 -2.27 4.05
C LYS A 100 0.35 -1.31 3.51
N CYS A 101 1.42 -1.05 4.26
CA CYS A 101 2.49 -0.18 3.81
C CYS A 101 3.86 -0.83 4.01
N THR A 102 4.73 -0.67 3.01
CA THR A 102 6.17 -0.97 3.10
C THR A 102 6.91 0.33 3.38
N ILE A 103 7.59 0.39 4.53
CA ILE A 103 8.35 1.56 4.97
C ILE A 103 9.65 1.62 4.17
N LYS A 104 9.96 2.79 3.64
CA LYS A 104 11.19 3.07 2.90
C LYS A 104 12.18 3.87 3.73
N ASP A 105 11.68 4.83 4.55
CA ASP A 105 12.50 5.76 5.30
C ASP A 105 11.71 6.43 6.42
N LYS A 106 12.36 7.32 7.18
CA LYS A 106 11.76 8.21 8.16
C LYS A 106 12.29 9.62 7.97
N ASP A 107 11.41 10.59 7.83
CA ASP A 107 11.81 11.98 7.61
C ASP A 107 12.21 12.68 8.92
N ARG A 108 12.82 13.88 8.78
CA ARG A 108 13.24 14.73 9.91
C ARG A 108 12.12 15.17 10.84
N TYR A 109 10.87 15.05 10.42
CA TYR A 109 9.68 15.36 11.23
C TYR A 109 9.11 14.13 11.93
N GLY A 110 9.78 12.98 11.81
CA GLY A 110 9.38 11.72 12.42
C GLY A 110 8.27 10.97 11.69
N ARG A 111 7.88 11.39 10.46
CA ARG A 111 6.92 10.64 9.64
C ARG A 111 7.61 9.46 8.98
N LEU A 112 6.93 8.32 8.94
CA LEU A 112 7.38 7.18 8.13
C LEU A 112 7.12 7.48 6.66
N ILE A 113 8.11 7.26 5.81
CA ILE A 113 7.98 7.37 4.35
C ILE A 113 7.67 5.98 3.82
N ALA A 114 6.53 5.79 3.14
CA ALA A 114 6.09 4.44 2.76
C ALA A 114 5.36 4.38 1.42
N VAL A 115 5.44 3.19 0.79
CA VAL A 115 4.54 2.78 -0.30
C VAL A 115 3.37 2.02 0.31
N CYS A 116 2.15 2.47 0.05
CA CYS A 116 0.95 1.95 0.68
C CYS A 116 -0.05 1.37 -0.32
N PHE A 117 -0.79 0.35 0.14
CA PHE A 117 -1.77 -0.38 -0.65
C PHE A 117 -3.12 -0.47 0.08
N SER A 118 -4.20 -0.37 -0.68
CA SER A 118 -5.57 -0.69 -0.26
C SER A 118 -6.05 -1.90 -1.07
N GLY A 119 -6.01 -3.10 -0.49
CA GLY A 119 -6.09 -4.35 -1.27
C GLY A 119 -4.91 -4.41 -2.26
N GLU A 120 -5.19 -4.62 -3.54
CA GLU A 120 -4.21 -4.65 -4.64
C GLU A 120 -3.88 -3.26 -5.21
N ILE A 121 -4.57 -2.20 -4.76
CA ILE A 121 -4.39 -0.84 -5.28
C ILE A 121 -3.17 -0.20 -4.65
N ASN A 122 -2.13 0.08 -5.43
CA ASN A 122 -1.03 0.95 -5.04
C ASN A 122 -1.55 2.40 -4.93
N ILE A 123 -1.71 2.88 -3.69
CA ILE A 123 -2.27 4.20 -3.39
C ILE A 123 -1.39 5.30 -3.98
N ASN A 124 -0.06 5.21 -3.80
CA ASN A 124 0.90 6.21 -4.27
C ASN A 124 0.82 6.38 -5.80
N ALA A 125 0.91 5.27 -6.53
CA ALA A 125 0.82 5.26 -8.00
C ALA A 125 -0.53 5.79 -8.49
N THR A 126 -1.63 5.40 -7.83
CA THR A 126 -2.98 5.81 -8.21
C THR A 126 -3.21 7.30 -7.99
N MET A 127 -2.71 7.87 -6.89
CA MET A 127 -2.77 9.32 -6.64
C MET A 127 -2.13 10.11 -7.79
N VAL A 128 -0.98 9.66 -8.29
CA VAL A 128 -0.27 10.33 -9.40
C VAL A 128 -0.97 10.06 -10.72
N ARG A 129 -1.35 8.82 -11.02
CA ARG A 129 -2.01 8.42 -12.29
C ARG A 129 -3.36 9.11 -12.50
N GLU A 130 -4.09 9.39 -11.42
CA GLU A 130 -5.35 10.14 -11.46
C GLU A 130 -5.15 11.66 -11.35
N GLY A 131 -3.89 12.12 -11.26
CA GLY A 131 -3.52 13.53 -11.26
C GLY A 131 -3.86 14.27 -9.98
N TRP A 132 -3.97 13.59 -8.84
CA TRP A 132 -4.19 14.22 -7.54
C TRP A 132 -2.92 14.39 -6.71
N ALA A 133 -1.77 13.95 -7.25
CA ALA A 133 -0.42 14.24 -6.80
C ALA A 133 0.51 14.32 -8.01
N ILE A 134 1.68 14.93 -7.85
CA ILE A 134 2.76 14.89 -8.83
C ILE A 134 3.81 13.85 -8.40
N ALA A 135 4.58 13.33 -9.35
CA ALA A 135 5.77 12.53 -9.05
C ALA A 135 6.84 13.44 -8.43
N TYR A 136 7.23 13.16 -7.19
CA TYR A 136 8.22 13.99 -6.48
C TYR A 136 9.65 13.58 -6.85
N ARG A 137 10.09 14.02 -8.03
CA ARG A 137 11.35 13.61 -8.67
C ARG A 137 12.61 13.88 -7.85
N TYR A 138 12.53 14.79 -6.87
CA TYR A 138 13.66 15.06 -5.95
C TYR A 138 14.01 13.85 -5.10
N TYR A 139 13.03 13.02 -4.73
CA TYR A 139 13.22 11.85 -3.89
C TYR A 139 13.12 10.51 -4.64
N SER A 140 12.31 10.43 -5.70
CA SER A 140 12.10 9.20 -6.44
C SER A 140 11.61 9.45 -7.86
N LYS A 141 11.93 8.52 -8.78
CA LYS A 141 11.40 8.49 -10.14
C LYS A 141 10.32 7.43 -10.33
N ASP A 142 9.90 6.76 -9.27
CA ASP A 142 9.02 5.58 -9.34
C ASP A 142 7.69 5.85 -10.03
N TYR A 143 7.16 7.09 -9.96
CA TYR A 143 5.83 7.44 -10.47
C TYR A 143 5.86 8.42 -11.65
N VAL A 144 6.99 8.55 -12.34
CA VAL A 144 7.11 9.45 -13.51
C VAL A 144 6.18 9.00 -14.64
N ASN A 145 6.08 7.69 -14.89
CA ASN A 145 5.19 7.16 -15.93
C ASN A 145 3.71 7.41 -15.61
N GLU A 146 3.32 7.27 -14.34
CA GLU A 146 1.98 7.60 -13.87
C GLU A 146 1.62 9.07 -14.08
N GLU A 147 2.57 9.96 -13.84
CA GLU A 147 2.40 11.40 -14.07
C GLU A 147 2.24 11.72 -15.56
N GLU A 148 3.04 11.11 -16.42
CA GLU A 148 2.90 11.32 -17.87
C GLU A 148 1.54 10.82 -18.39
N ILE A 149 1.00 9.73 -17.84
CA ILE A 149 -0.37 9.27 -18.12
C ILE A 149 -1.40 10.32 -17.67
N ALA A 150 -1.25 10.89 -16.47
CA ALA A 150 -2.15 11.90 -15.93
C ALA A 150 -2.13 13.18 -16.78
N LYS A 151 -0.94 13.64 -17.19
CA LYS A 151 -0.74 14.81 -18.08
C LYS A 151 -1.40 14.60 -19.43
N ALA A 152 -1.11 13.49 -20.11
CA ALA A 152 -1.65 13.18 -21.43
C ALA A 152 -3.19 13.13 -21.42
N LYS A 153 -3.80 12.65 -20.32
CA LYS A 153 -5.24 12.56 -20.15
C LYS A 153 -5.86 13.78 -19.45
N LYS A 154 -5.09 14.81 -19.14
CA LYS A 154 -5.50 16.03 -18.42
C LYS A 154 -6.27 15.72 -17.13
N LYS A 155 -5.83 14.71 -16.37
CA LYS A 155 -6.51 14.26 -15.15
C LYS A 155 -6.19 15.17 -13.95
N GLY A 156 -7.12 15.26 -13.02
CA GLY A 156 -6.95 15.93 -11.74
C GLY A 156 -6.45 17.38 -11.88
N ILE A 157 -5.27 17.70 -11.34
CA ILE A 157 -4.67 19.02 -11.41
C ILE A 157 -4.13 19.35 -12.81
N TRP A 158 -3.89 18.35 -13.66
CA TRP A 158 -3.40 18.52 -15.03
C TRP A 158 -4.47 19.02 -16.02
N GLN A 159 -5.72 19.17 -15.59
CA GLN A 159 -6.80 19.74 -16.41
C GLN A 159 -6.65 21.26 -16.67
N GLY A 160 -5.74 21.94 -15.98
CA GLY A 160 -5.51 23.36 -16.11
C GLY A 160 -4.16 23.75 -15.51
N SER A 161 -4.09 24.86 -14.75
CA SER A 161 -2.85 25.37 -14.20
C SER A 161 -2.81 25.27 -12.66
N PHE A 162 -1.62 25.02 -12.13
CA PHE A 162 -1.36 24.97 -10.69
C PHE A 162 0.10 25.35 -10.38
N VAL A 163 0.35 25.75 -9.15
CA VAL A 163 1.71 25.86 -8.59
C VAL A 163 2.09 24.50 -8.04
N GLU A 164 3.31 24.03 -8.30
CA GLU A 164 3.78 22.77 -7.73
C GLU A 164 3.71 22.81 -6.19
N PRO A 165 3.26 21.72 -5.51
CA PRO A 165 2.98 21.75 -4.08
C PRO A 165 4.16 22.21 -3.22
N TYR A 166 5.39 21.75 -3.55
CA TYR A 166 6.59 22.17 -2.81
C TYR A 166 6.90 23.67 -2.97
N ILE A 167 6.62 24.26 -4.15
CA ILE A 167 6.78 25.70 -4.40
C ILE A 167 5.71 26.47 -3.62
N TRP A 168 4.47 25.96 -3.63
CA TRP A 168 3.37 26.55 -2.89
C TRP A 168 3.69 26.62 -1.38
N ARG A 169 4.23 25.53 -0.79
CA ARG A 169 4.66 25.50 0.62
C ARG A 169 5.73 26.52 0.98
N LYS A 170 6.63 26.85 0.05
CA LYS A 170 7.69 27.86 0.30
C LYS A 170 7.15 29.28 0.34
N ASN A 171 6.01 29.51 -0.32
CA ASN A 171 5.46 30.86 -0.52
C ASN A 171 4.26 31.15 0.40
N ASN A 172 3.82 30.21 1.23
CA ASN A 172 2.71 30.27 2.17
C ASN A 172 3.08 29.64 3.52
#